data_f6cabab9bc5d02065c23a6ae178942c0
#
_entry.id   f6cabab9bc5d02065c23a6ae178942c0
#
_cell.length_a   1.000
_cell.length_b   1.000
_cell.length_c   1.000
_cell.angle_alpha   90.00
_cell.angle_beta   90.00
_cell.angle_gamma   90.00
#
_symmetry.space_group_name_H-M   'P 1'
#
loop_
_entity.id
_entity.type
_entity.pdbx_description
1 polymer ?
#
loop_
_entity_poly.entity_id
_entity_poly.type
_entity_poly.pdbx_seq_one_letter_code
_entity_poly.pdbx_strand_id
1 'polypeptide(L)'
;MNNLKLIKIIKLKRGSKRKYQAIFQNKNKIIKRLFGLINAIDYTTHKNVKRRNRYIKKHKKKLQSNNPTSSSYLSIYLLFQKKSLKSAIKDFKRRLVVYNKTGKFPKSISNSVLKNKYQFKEVKK
;
A
#
# COMPACT_ATOMS: atom_id res chain seq x y z
N MET A 1 18.45 7.89 10.54
CA MET A 1 17.63 8.03 9.33
C MET A 1 17.30 6.68 8.74
N ASN A 2 16.14 6.58 8.16
CA ASN A 2 15.72 5.33 7.54
C ASN A 2 16.36 5.16 6.17
N ASN A 3 16.55 3.91 5.79
CA ASN A 3 17.06 3.57 4.47
C ASN A 3 16.28 2.37 3.95
N LEU A 4 14.97 2.49 4.03
CA LEU A 4 14.07 1.40 3.72
C LEU A 4 13.81 1.34 2.21
N LYS A 5 14.00 0.17 1.64
CA LYS A 5 13.77 -0.05 0.21
C LYS A 5 12.85 -1.25 0.03
N LEU A 6 11.92 -1.13 -0.89
CA LEU A 6 11.11 -2.26 -1.32
C LEU A 6 11.88 -2.99 -2.42
N ILE A 7 12.32 -4.20 -2.14
CA ILE A 7 13.13 -4.96 -3.07
C ILE A 7 12.27 -5.65 -4.11
N LYS A 8 11.24 -6.37 -3.65
CA LYS A 8 10.34 -7.04 -4.59
C LYS A 8 9.07 -7.49 -3.90
N ILE A 9 8.06 -7.79 -4.72
CA ILE A 9 6.80 -8.38 -4.31
C ILE A 9 6.72 -9.76 -4.96
N ILE A 10 6.51 -10.78 -4.15
CA ILE A 10 6.42 -12.15 -4.62
C ILE A 10 4.97 -12.59 -4.53
N LYS A 11 4.44 -13.15 -5.62
CA LYS A 11 3.11 -13.74 -5.61
C LYS A 11 3.23 -15.12 -4.98
N LEU A 12 2.41 -15.37 -3.96
CA LEU A 12 2.49 -16.63 -3.23
C LEU A 12 1.73 -17.73 -3.94
N LYS A 13 2.11 -18.97 -3.63
CA LYS A 13 1.52 -20.14 -4.25
C LYS A 13 0.09 -20.35 -3.78
N ARG A 14 -0.67 -21.08 -4.59
CA ARG A 14 -2.00 -21.53 -4.22
C ARG A 14 -1.91 -22.29 -2.89
N GLY A 15 -2.89 -22.05 -2.04
CA GLY A 15 -2.91 -22.67 -0.73
C GLY A 15 -2.37 -21.80 0.38
N SER A 16 -1.66 -20.72 0.03
CA SER A 16 -1.22 -19.74 1.02
C SER A 16 -2.40 -18.94 1.52
N LYS A 17 -2.33 -18.49 2.78
CA LYS A 17 -3.38 -17.65 3.35
C LYS A 17 -3.30 -16.20 2.85
N ARG A 18 -2.18 -15.79 2.30
CA ARG A 18 -1.97 -14.45 1.78
C ARG A 18 -1.60 -14.52 0.30
N LYS A 19 -1.86 -13.42 -0.40
CA LYS A 19 -1.60 -13.35 -1.84
C LYS A 19 -0.14 -13.06 -2.15
N TYR A 20 0.51 -12.23 -1.35
CA TYR A 20 1.82 -11.71 -1.68
C TYR A 20 2.73 -11.64 -0.47
N GLN A 21 4.02 -11.61 -0.77
CA GLN A 21 5.04 -11.32 0.22
C GLN A 21 5.87 -10.15 -0.27
N ALA A 22 6.01 -9.13 0.57
CA ALA A 22 6.87 -8.00 0.28
C ALA A 22 8.22 -8.23 0.95
N ILE A 23 9.28 -7.95 0.22
CA ILE A 23 10.63 -8.05 0.75
C ILE A 23 11.24 -6.66 0.76
N PHE A 24 11.58 -6.21 1.95
CA PHE A 24 12.24 -4.92 2.15
C PHE A 24 13.67 -5.12 2.61
N GLN A 25 14.46 -4.11 2.40
CA GLN A 25 15.80 -4.07 2.97
C GLN A 25 16.01 -2.71 3.64
N ASN A 26 16.54 -2.74 4.85
CA ASN A 26 16.89 -1.52 5.56
C ASN A 26 18.33 -1.69 6.02
N LYS A 27 19.26 -1.07 5.29
CA LYS A 27 20.68 -1.28 5.46
C LYS A 27 21.01 -2.76 5.27
N ASN A 28 21.47 -3.46 6.30
CA ASN A 28 21.81 -4.88 6.16
C ASN A 28 20.69 -5.82 6.58
N LYS A 29 19.53 -5.27 6.94
CA LYS A 29 18.44 -6.06 7.47
C LYS A 29 17.39 -6.32 6.40
N ILE A 30 16.96 -7.57 6.28
CA ILE A 30 15.89 -7.95 5.35
C ILE A 30 14.61 -8.12 6.16
N ILE A 31 13.54 -7.53 5.67
CA ILE A 31 12.23 -7.59 6.31
C ILE A 31 11.24 -8.20 5.32
N LYS A 32 10.58 -9.26 5.73
CA LYS A 32 9.58 -9.93 4.89
C LYS A 32 8.21 -9.77 5.52
N ARG A 33 7.21 -9.43 4.71
CA ARG A 33 5.83 -9.27 5.19
C ARG A 33 4.86 -9.91 4.24
N LEU A 34 3.94 -10.68 4.80
CA LEU A 34 2.84 -11.23 4.03
C LEU A 34 1.70 -10.24 4.02
N PHE A 35 0.99 -10.13 2.90
CA PHE A 35 -0.15 -9.22 2.82
C PHE A 35 -1.13 -9.69 1.76
N GLY A 36 -2.37 -9.15 1.85
CA GLY A 36 -3.43 -9.50 0.92
C GLY A 36 -4.11 -10.79 1.29
N LEU A 37 -5.37 -10.74 1.75
CA LEU A 37 -6.12 -11.94 2.07
C LEU A 37 -6.43 -12.70 0.80
N ILE A 38 -6.23 -14.02 0.83
CA ILE A 38 -6.35 -14.85 -0.37
C ILE A 38 -7.76 -14.83 -0.96
N ASN A 39 -8.78 -14.73 -0.12
CA ASN A 39 -10.16 -14.74 -0.57
C ASN A 39 -10.74 -13.35 -0.79
N ALA A 40 -9.99 -12.31 -0.57
CA ALA A 40 -10.46 -10.96 -0.79
C ALA A 40 -10.21 -10.54 -2.23
N ILE A 41 -11.17 -9.82 -2.79
CA ILE A 41 -11.01 -9.27 -4.14
C ILE A 41 -10.62 -7.81 -3.98
N ASP A 42 -9.41 -7.48 -4.38
CA ASP A 42 -8.88 -6.13 -4.20
C ASP A 42 -9.09 -5.28 -5.45
N TYR A 43 -8.74 -4.00 -5.32
CA TYR A 43 -8.98 -3.03 -6.37
C TYR A 43 -8.25 -3.34 -7.68
N THR A 44 -7.10 -3.98 -7.61
CA THR A 44 -6.37 -4.33 -8.82
C THR A 44 -7.14 -5.37 -9.65
N THR A 45 -8.09 -6.07 -9.03
CA THR A 45 -8.91 -7.07 -9.70
C THR A 45 -10.28 -6.52 -10.07
N HIS A 46 -11.05 -5.97 -9.11
CA HIS A 46 -12.41 -5.54 -9.41
C HIS A 46 -12.48 -4.15 -10.05
N LYS A 47 -11.48 -3.33 -9.83
CA LYS A 47 -11.37 -1.99 -10.41
C LYS A 47 -12.59 -1.11 -10.13
N ASN A 48 -13.28 -1.39 -9.04
CA ASN A 48 -14.48 -0.65 -8.65
C ASN A 48 -14.13 0.42 -7.63
N VAL A 49 -14.25 1.68 -8.02
CA VAL A 49 -13.81 2.81 -7.21
C VAL A 49 -14.59 2.92 -5.90
N LYS A 50 -15.90 2.64 -5.94
CA LYS A 50 -16.70 2.72 -4.72
C LYS A 50 -16.25 1.69 -3.69
N ARG A 51 -15.98 0.46 -4.13
CA ARG A 51 -15.50 -0.58 -3.24
C ARG A 51 -14.12 -0.23 -2.69
N ARG A 52 -13.26 0.30 -3.55
CA ARG A 52 -11.94 0.76 -3.15
C ARG A 52 -12.05 1.81 -2.05
N ASN A 53 -12.89 2.80 -2.24
CA ASN A 53 -12.99 3.89 -1.28
C ASN A 53 -13.58 3.44 0.06
N ARG A 54 -14.51 2.51 0.02
CA ARG A 54 -15.06 1.95 1.27
C ARG A 54 -13.98 1.20 2.04
N TYR A 55 -13.18 0.43 1.33
CA TYR A 55 -12.09 -0.31 1.98
C TYR A 55 -11.09 0.64 2.65
N ILE A 56 -10.67 1.65 1.90
CA ILE A 56 -9.69 2.60 2.41
C ILE A 56 -10.25 3.36 3.61
N LYS A 57 -11.48 3.81 3.52
CA LYS A 57 -12.12 4.52 4.63
C LYS A 57 -12.17 3.65 5.89
N LYS A 58 -12.50 2.39 5.72
CA LYS A 58 -12.60 1.45 6.85
C LYS A 58 -11.25 1.20 7.50
N HIS A 59 -10.20 1.15 6.71
CA HIS A 59 -8.90 0.70 7.21
C HIS A 59 -7.87 1.81 7.41
N LYS A 60 -8.18 3.04 7.04
CA LYS A 60 -7.17 4.11 7.08
C LYS A 60 -6.62 4.41 8.46
N LYS A 61 -7.36 4.08 9.52
CA LYS A 61 -6.86 4.29 10.89
C LYS A 61 -5.59 3.51 11.14
N LYS A 62 -5.42 2.39 10.47
CA LYS A 62 -4.23 1.56 10.65
C LYS A 62 -2.97 2.22 10.12
N LEU A 63 -3.12 3.29 9.34
CA LEU A 63 -1.97 4.01 8.81
C LEU A 63 -1.32 4.93 9.86
N GLN A 64 -1.95 5.09 11.01
CA GLN A 64 -1.39 5.93 12.08
C GLN A 64 -0.08 5.37 12.63
N SER A 65 0.18 4.09 12.41
CA SER A 65 1.41 3.49 12.90
C SER A 65 2.67 4.05 12.24
N ASN A 66 2.50 4.70 11.10
CA ASN A 66 3.62 5.23 10.32
C ASN A 66 4.68 4.15 10.02
N ASN A 67 4.21 2.93 9.80
CA ASN A 67 5.08 1.81 9.51
C ASN A 67 4.77 1.25 8.12
N PRO A 68 5.53 1.68 7.09
CA PRO A 68 5.24 1.27 5.73
C PRO A 68 5.48 -0.21 5.44
N THR A 69 6.11 -0.94 6.36
CA THR A 69 6.28 -2.39 6.18
C THR A 69 5.10 -3.17 6.72
N SER A 70 4.13 -2.53 7.38
CA SER A 70 3.00 -3.26 7.95
C SER A 70 2.08 -3.79 6.84
N SER A 71 1.38 -4.88 7.13
CA SER A 71 0.43 -5.46 6.18
C SER A 71 -0.66 -4.46 5.80
N SER A 72 -1.08 -3.61 6.73
CA SER A 72 -2.10 -2.61 6.45
C SER A 72 -1.64 -1.60 5.40
N TYR A 73 -0.41 -1.10 5.53
CA TYR A 73 0.13 -0.19 4.51
C TYR A 73 0.23 -0.87 3.17
N LEU A 74 0.73 -2.10 3.17
CA LEU A 74 0.90 -2.84 1.92
C LEU A 74 -0.43 -3.10 1.24
N SER A 75 -1.44 -3.51 2.01
CA SER A 75 -2.75 -3.76 1.41
C SER A 75 -3.37 -2.50 0.84
N ILE A 76 -3.34 -1.40 1.60
CA ILE A 76 -3.96 -0.17 1.13
C ILE A 76 -3.23 0.38 -0.10
N TYR A 77 -1.92 0.51 -0.02
CA TYR A 77 -1.18 1.19 -1.08
C TYR A 77 -0.87 0.33 -2.29
N LEU A 78 -0.76 -0.98 -2.11
CA LEU A 78 -0.44 -1.87 -3.22
C LEU A 78 -1.66 -2.55 -3.84
N LEU A 79 -2.72 -2.78 -3.05
CA LEU A 79 -3.86 -3.54 -3.55
C LEU A 79 -5.12 -2.71 -3.73
N PHE A 80 -5.26 -1.60 -3.00
CA PHE A 80 -6.49 -0.82 -3.05
C PHE A 80 -6.34 0.60 -3.56
N GLN A 81 -5.13 1.10 -3.71
CA GLN A 81 -4.95 2.48 -4.15
C GLN A 81 -4.99 2.63 -5.67
N LYS A 82 -4.32 1.77 -6.40
CA LYS A 82 -4.19 1.86 -7.84
C LYS A 82 -4.84 0.66 -8.53
N LYS A 83 -5.18 0.82 -9.79
CA LYS A 83 -5.82 -0.24 -10.56
C LYS A 83 -4.86 -1.36 -10.95
N SER A 84 -3.56 -1.12 -10.96
CA SER A 84 -2.61 -2.16 -11.27
C SER A 84 -1.54 -2.22 -10.19
N LEU A 85 -1.08 -3.44 -9.94
CA LEU A 85 -0.02 -3.64 -8.95
C LEU A 85 1.26 -2.95 -9.38
N LYS A 86 1.55 -2.98 -10.68
CA LYS A 86 2.78 -2.37 -11.18
C LYS A 86 2.84 -0.87 -10.88
N SER A 87 1.76 -0.14 -11.15
CA SER A 87 1.73 1.29 -10.87
C SER A 87 1.72 1.56 -9.37
N ALA A 88 1.09 0.67 -8.60
CA ALA A 88 1.06 0.79 -7.15
C ALA A 88 2.45 0.63 -6.55
N ILE A 89 3.22 -0.33 -7.05
CA ILE A 89 4.59 -0.54 -6.58
C ILE A 89 5.45 0.69 -6.87
N LYS A 90 5.30 1.26 -8.05
CA LYS A 90 6.06 2.45 -8.43
C LYS A 90 5.74 3.62 -7.49
N ASP A 91 4.46 3.80 -7.20
CA ASP A 91 4.02 4.84 -6.28
C ASP A 91 4.53 4.60 -4.86
N PHE A 92 4.47 3.35 -4.41
CA PHE A 92 4.93 3.00 -3.08
C PHE A 92 6.42 3.30 -2.91
N LYS A 93 7.23 2.96 -3.91
CA LYS A 93 8.65 3.24 -3.87
C LYS A 93 8.93 4.75 -3.79
N ARG A 94 8.14 5.54 -4.51
CA ARG A 94 8.25 7.00 -4.45
C ARG A 94 7.97 7.51 -3.05
N ARG A 95 6.95 6.96 -2.40
CA ARG A 95 6.60 7.34 -1.03
C ARG A 95 7.67 6.93 -0.03
N LEU A 96 8.35 5.81 -0.28
CA LEU A 96 9.45 5.39 0.60
C LEU A 96 10.62 6.36 0.54
N VAL A 97 10.89 6.96 -0.61
CA VAL A 97 11.93 7.96 -0.71
C VAL A 97 11.66 9.12 0.27
N VAL A 98 10.41 9.58 0.29
CA VAL A 98 10.01 10.65 1.21
C VAL A 98 10.10 10.18 2.65
N TYR A 99 9.63 8.97 2.93
CA TYR A 99 9.71 8.40 4.27
C TYR A 99 11.15 8.37 4.78
N ASN A 100 12.08 7.97 3.93
CA ASN A 100 13.48 7.89 4.32
C ASN A 100 14.06 9.26 4.65
N LYS A 101 13.60 10.29 3.95
CA LYS A 101 14.11 11.65 4.17
C LYS A 101 13.47 12.34 5.37
N THR A 102 12.18 12.13 5.59
CA THR A 102 11.42 12.90 6.56
C THR A 102 11.00 12.10 7.79
N GLY A 103 11.08 10.78 7.72
CA GLY A 103 10.57 9.93 8.78
C GLY A 103 9.07 9.72 8.73
N LYS A 104 8.39 10.31 7.75
CA LYS A 104 6.94 10.17 7.63
C LYS A 104 6.58 9.68 6.24
N PHE A 105 5.76 8.63 6.21
CA PHE A 105 5.26 8.10 4.95
C PHE A 105 4.13 8.98 4.44
N PRO A 106 4.19 9.45 3.19
CA PRO A 106 3.09 10.25 2.62
C PRO A 106 1.83 9.40 2.54
N LYS A 107 0.82 9.76 3.31
CA LYS A 107 -0.37 8.91 3.46
C LYS A 107 -1.52 9.26 2.54
N SER A 108 -1.53 10.43 1.96
CA SER A 108 -2.69 10.87 1.20
C SER A 108 -2.91 9.99 -0.02
N ILE A 109 -4.18 9.76 -0.32
CA ILE A 109 -4.59 8.94 -1.44
C ILE A 109 -5.53 9.78 -2.29
N SER A 110 -5.19 9.89 -3.57
CA SER A 110 -6.01 10.67 -4.48
C SER A 110 -7.35 9.99 -4.69
N ASN A 111 -8.41 10.77 -4.60
CA ASN A 111 -9.72 10.31 -4.97
C ASN A 111 -10.25 11.07 -6.18
N SER A 112 -9.35 11.53 -7.02
CA SER A 112 -9.69 12.34 -8.17
C SER A 112 -10.74 11.70 -9.08
N VAL A 113 -10.76 10.38 -9.12
CA VAL A 113 -11.74 9.67 -9.93
C VAL A 113 -13.15 9.96 -9.47
N LEU A 114 -13.35 10.18 -8.18
CA LEU A 114 -14.67 10.46 -7.62
C LEU A 114 -14.89 11.92 -7.33
N LYS A 115 -13.89 12.74 -7.47
CA LYS A 115 -14.00 14.19 -7.30
C LYS A 115 -14.86 14.58 -6.13
N ASN A 116 -14.29 14.63 -4.98
CA ASN A 116 -14.96 15.12 -3.78
C ASN A 116 -16.06 14.24 -3.20
N LYS A 117 -16.34 13.12 -3.81
CA LYS A 117 -17.35 12.23 -3.23
C LYS A 117 -16.90 11.64 -1.92
N TYR A 118 -15.62 11.40 -1.77
CA TYR A 118 -15.06 10.86 -0.54
C TYR A 118 -14.01 11.81 -0.04
N GLN A 119 -14.08 12.09 1.23
CA GLN A 119 -13.24 13.10 1.84
C GLN A 119 -11.94 12.50 2.37
N PHE A 120 -11.24 11.76 1.54
CA PHE A 120 -9.91 11.33 1.92
C PHE A 120 -9.00 12.53 1.83
N LYS A 121 -8.21 12.71 2.85
CA LYS A 121 -7.23 13.76 2.79
C LYS A 121 -6.29 13.49 1.64
N GLU A 122 -6.18 14.43 0.76
CA GLU A 122 -5.20 14.36 -0.31
C GLU A 122 -4.07 15.28 0.02
N VAL A 123 -2.86 14.78 -0.12
CA VAL A 123 -1.70 15.62 0.01
C VAL A 123 -1.44 16.26 -1.32
N LYS A 124 -1.39 17.57 -1.34
CA LYS A 124 -1.00 18.26 -2.56
C LYS A 124 0.48 18.02 -2.80
N LYS A 125 0.79 17.57 -3.94
CA LYS A 125 2.19 17.26 -4.25
C LYS A 125 2.98 18.46 -4.62
#